data_4bf763573bb8b10db041ea27879bbdc3
#
_entry.id   4bf763573bb8b10db041ea27879bbdc3
#
_cell.length_a   1.000
_cell.length_b   1.000
_cell.length_c   1.000
_cell.angle_alpha   90.00
_cell.angle_beta   90.00
_cell.angle_gamma   90.00
#
_symmetry.space_group_name_H-M   'P 1'
#
loop_
_entity.id
_entity.type
_entity.pdbx_description
1 polymer ?
#
loop_
_entity_poly.entity_id
_entity_poly.type
_entity_poly.pdbx_seq_one_letter_code
_entity_poly.pdbx_strand_id
1 'polypeptide(L)'
;MKRYGKIEIRRWCGVCFSFLIFAFLHCTLCLAQPKREFRGAWIQCVNGQYLGKTPQQLRSMLSEQLDVLHGAGINAILFQVRAEGDALYRSDLEPWSRYLTGTQGKAPDDGWDPLAWMVEECHKRSMECHAWINPYRAKTAGTKEVAVNHIAATHPERLFQYGDLLIFNPALEINRQYTCMVIEDILKRYDVDGLHMDDYFYPYPTAGQSIPDEANFRADPRGFTSIADWRRDNVNILIQEIHDLVRRVKPWVKFGISPFGIYRNSPNGKNSKEGSATRGTQNYDDLYADIVLWQEREWVDYLIPQIYWNIGYAVADYEVLVHWWNDYCGHRPLYIGQDVERTVKEADPKNPQVHQMISKYALQRSLPNVQGSCQWYAAAVVNNPGNYRTMLEQEYHKRPALQPLMPWIDKKAPKKVGKLKIQIVSPQASVVNGIYLAWKEPKAKKELDKATRYAVYRFAPGEKPTLTPDDASHLVAIVSEPRYLLQGNQSGYTFVVTALDRMQNESKPVKVKL
;
A
#
# COMPACT_ATOMS: atom_id res chain seq x y z
N MET A 1 9.55 32.81 69.63
CA MET A 1 9.29 31.37 69.46
C MET A 1 8.62 31.12 68.12
N LYS A 2 9.30 30.38 67.36
CA LYS A 2 9.09 29.42 66.27
C LYS A 2 8.81 29.99 64.89
N ARG A 3 9.88 30.11 64.13
CA ARG A 3 9.91 29.93 62.69
C ARG A 3 9.90 28.42 62.40
N TYR A 4 8.96 27.93 61.60
CA TYR A 4 9.09 26.74 60.75
C TYR A 4 7.89 26.71 59.79
N GLY A 5 8.17 26.56 58.47
CA GLY A 5 7.13 26.16 57.52
C GLY A 5 6.99 26.98 56.25
N LYS A 6 8.06 27.24 55.49
CA LYS A 6 7.94 27.84 54.14
C LYS A 6 8.97 27.35 53.11
N ILE A 7 9.35 26.07 53.10
CA ILE A 7 10.36 25.62 52.10
C ILE A 7 9.94 24.38 51.28
N GLU A 8 8.85 23.67 51.57
CA GLU A 8 8.55 22.44 50.81
C GLU A 8 7.56 22.55 49.64
N ILE A 9 6.79 23.63 49.54
CA ILE A 9 5.75 23.73 48.46
C ILE A 9 6.35 24.10 47.10
N ARG A 10 7.53 24.73 47.03
CA ARG A 10 8.11 25.16 45.75
C ARG A 10 8.83 24.06 44.93
N ARG A 11 9.23 22.95 45.56
CA ARG A 11 9.91 21.86 44.84
C ARG A 11 8.94 20.88 44.16
N TRP A 12 7.75 20.72 44.70
CA TRP A 12 6.74 19.81 44.09
C TRP A 12 6.03 20.39 42.87
N CYS A 13 5.81 21.69 42.82
CA CYS A 13 5.21 22.33 41.63
C CYS A 13 6.15 22.27 40.39
N GLY A 14 7.45 22.33 40.56
CA GLY A 14 8.41 22.26 39.45
C GLY A 14 8.47 20.87 38.80
N VAL A 15 8.40 19.81 39.62
CA VAL A 15 8.45 18.42 39.12
C VAL A 15 7.16 18.04 38.42
N CYS A 16 5.99 18.42 38.99
CA CYS A 16 4.68 18.16 38.34
C CYS A 16 4.52 18.95 37.04
N PHE A 17 5.02 20.18 36.97
CA PHE A 17 4.96 20.98 35.73
C PHE A 17 5.89 20.44 34.64
N SER A 18 7.07 19.94 35.01
CA SER A 18 7.99 19.28 34.07
C SER A 18 7.44 17.95 33.56
N PHE A 19 6.78 17.17 34.40
CA PHE A 19 6.10 15.93 33.97
C PHE A 19 4.90 16.18 33.08
N LEU A 20 4.11 17.21 33.35
CA LEU A 20 2.98 17.62 32.50
C LEU A 20 3.46 18.15 31.13
N ILE A 21 4.54 18.95 31.08
CA ILE A 21 5.13 19.42 29.82
C ILE A 21 5.74 18.25 29.03
N PHE A 22 6.42 17.31 29.70
CA PHE A 22 6.95 16.11 29.06
C PHE A 22 5.85 15.16 28.55
N ALA A 23 4.77 14.97 29.30
CA ALA A 23 3.60 14.19 28.86
C ALA A 23 2.86 14.86 27.69
N PHE A 24 2.72 16.19 27.70
CA PHE A 24 2.15 16.94 26.56
C PHE A 24 3.06 16.93 25.34
N LEU A 25 4.39 17.04 25.49
CA LEU A 25 5.34 16.92 24.38
C LEU A 25 5.35 15.50 23.79
N HIS A 26 5.27 14.46 24.59
CA HIS A 26 5.16 13.08 24.10
C HIS A 26 3.82 12.81 23.39
N CYS A 27 2.71 13.37 23.91
CA CYS A 27 1.41 13.22 23.26
C CYS A 27 1.32 13.98 21.93
N THR A 28 1.96 15.13 21.82
CA THR A 28 2.01 15.91 20.55
C THR A 28 2.98 15.32 19.53
N LEU A 29 4.06 14.66 19.95
CA LEU A 29 4.99 13.97 19.06
C LEU A 29 4.38 12.70 18.44
N CYS A 30 3.55 11.95 19.18
CA CYS A 30 2.86 10.77 18.66
C CYS A 30 1.75 11.10 17.63
N LEU A 31 1.26 12.34 17.60
CA LEU A 31 0.24 12.80 16.64
C LEU A 31 0.84 13.62 15.48
N ALA A 32 2.13 13.95 15.53
CA ALA A 32 2.78 14.67 14.44
C ALA A 32 2.76 13.82 13.16
N GLN A 33 2.29 14.43 12.08
CA GLN A 33 2.29 13.77 10.79
C GLN A 33 3.73 13.53 10.33
N PRO A 34 4.13 12.29 10.01
CA PRO A 34 5.47 12.02 9.50
C PRO A 34 5.65 12.58 8.08
N LYS A 35 6.87 12.97 7.74
CA LYS A 35 7.23 13.40 6.37
C LYS A 35 7.11 12.25 5.36
N ARG A 36 7.38 11.03 5.82
CA ARG A 36 7.29 9.80 5.02
C ARG A 36 6.26 8.86 5.62
N GLU A 37 5.27 8.50 4.82
CA GLU A 37 4.20 7.62 5.24
C GLU A 37 3.54 7.01 3.99
N PHE A 38 3.47 5.69 3.92
CA PHE A 38 2.67 5.02 2.90
C PHE A 38 1.18 5.20 3.22
N ARG A 39 0.43 5.71 2.28
CA ARG A 39 -1.01 5.96 2.38
C ARG A 39 -1.69 5.30 1.19
N GLY A 40 -1.97 4.02 1.33
CA GLY A 40 -2.54 3.20 0.26
C GLY A 40 -4.05 3.13 0.32
N ALA A 41 -4.64 2.75 -0.84
CA ALA A 41 -6.01 2.28 -0.92
C ALA A 41 -6.13 1.18 -1.98
N TRP A 42 -6.88 0.12 -1.67
CA TRP A 42 -7.18 -0.94 -2.63
C TRP A 42 -8.38 -0.56 -3.50
N ILE A 43 -8.22 -0.67 -4.81
CA ILE A 43 -9.31 -0.63 -5.79
C ILE A 43 -9.47 -2.06 -6.34
N GLN A 44 -10.46 -2.78 -5.82
CA GLN A 44 -10.78 -4.13 -6.27
C GLN A 44 -11.63 -4.10 -7.56
N CYS A 45 -11.53 -5.14 -8.38
CA CYS A 45 -12.42 -5.33 -9.54
C CYS A 45 -13.63 -6.23 -9.22
N VAL A 46 -13.53 -7.02 -8.17
CA VAL A 46 -14.57 -7.96 -7.76
C VAL A 46 -15.83 -7.27 -7.20
N ASN A 47 -16.86 -8.02 -6.84
CA ASN A 47 -18.11 -7.55 -6.25
C ASN A 47 -19.02 -6.73 -7.19
N GLY A 48 -18.81 -6.83 -8.52
CA GLY A 48 -19.75 -6.31 -9.51
C GLY A 48 -19.79 -4.79 -9.66
N GLN A 49 -18.86 -4.04 -9.03
CA GLN A 49 -18.87 -2.57 -9.04
C GLN A 49 -18.69 -1.95 -10.44
N TYR A 50 -18.17 -2.69 -11.41
CA TYR A 50 -17.98 -2.23 -12.80
C TYR A 50 -19.09 -2.68 -13.73
N LEU A 51 -19.89 -3.67 -13.33
CA LEU A 51 -20.90 -4.28 -14.20
C LEU A 51 -21.96 -3.26 -14.65
N GLY A 52 -22.37 -3.39 -15.92
CA GLY A 52 -23.40 -2.54 -16.53
C GLY A 52 -22.94 -1.11 -16.85
N LYS A 53 -21.67 -0.79 -16.67
CA LYS A 53 -21.10 0.53 -17.01
C LYS A 53 -20.34 0.48 -18.32
N THR A 54 -20.46 1.54 -19.12
CA THR A 54 -19.62 1.74 -20.29
C THR A 54 -18.20 2.07 -19.89
N PRO A 55 -17.19 1.86 -20.76
CA PRO A 55 -15.81 2.27 -20.49
C PRO A 55 -15.66 3.76 -20.12
N GLN A 56 -16.46 4.64 -20.74
CA GLN A 56 -16.47 6.06 -20.39
C GLN A 56 -17.00 6.32 -18.98
N GLN A 57 -18.10 5.67 -18.59
CA GLN A 57 -18.65 5.77 -17.22
C GLN A 57 -17.66 5.24 -16.18
N LEU A 58 -16.94 4.14 -16.50
CA LEU A 58 -15.89 3.61 -15.62
C LEU A 58 -14.74 4.59 -15.46
N ARG A 59 -14.24 5.19 -16.55
CA ARG A 59 -13.18 6.21 -16.48
C ARG A 59 -13.62 7.41 -15.62
N SER A 60 -14.83 7.93 -15.81
CA SER A 60 -15.35 9.05 -15.00
C SER A 60 -15.42 8.67 -13.53
N MET A 61 -16.03 7.54 -13.21
CA MET A 61 -16.17 7.05 -11.83
C MET A 61 -14.81 6.85 -11.15
N LEU A 62 -13.85 6.20 -11.83
CA LEU A 62 -12.53 5.95 -11.28
C LEU A 62 -11.72 7.24 -11.17
N SER A 63 -11.84 8.19 -12.13
CA SER A 63 -11.17 9.50 -12.02
C SER A 63 -11.67 10.30 -10.83
N GLU A 64 -12.99 10.38 -10.62
CA GLU A 64 -13.60 11.02 -9.45
C GLU A 64 -13.14 10.35 -8.15
N GLN A 65 -13.08 9.02 -8.12
CA GLN A 65 -12.57 8.28 -6.98
C GLN A 65 -11.10 8.63 -6.69
N LEU A 66 -10.25 8.69 -7.71
CA LEU A 66 -8.84 9.07 -7.57
C LEU A 66 -8.67 10.52 -7.08
N ASP A 67 -9.50 11.46 -7.55
CA ASP A 67 -9.49 12.86 -7.10
C ASP A 67 -9.82 12.96 -5.60
N VAL A 68 -10.86 12.26 -5.14
CA VAL A 68 -11.24 12.22 -3.74
C VAL A 68 -10.15 11.57 -2.87
N LEU A 69 -9.58 10.44 -3.32
CA LEU A 69 -8.50 9.75 -2.60
C LEU A 69 -7.24 10.61 -2.51
N HIS A 70 -6.85 11.27 -3.60
CA HIS A 70 -5.73 12.21 -3.60
C HIS A 70 -5.97 13.38 -2.65
N GLY A 71 -7.19 13.96 -2.65
CA GLY A 71 -7.62 14.99 -1.69
C GLY A 71 -7.52 14.53 -0.24
N ALA A 72 -7.84 13.27 0.04
CA ALA A 72 -7.69 12.63 1.34
C ALA A 72 -6.22 12.27 1.69
N GLY A 73 -5.25 12.64 0.87
CA GLY A 73 -3.83 12.43 1.07
C GLY A 73 -3.34 11.02 0.80
N ILE A 74 -4.12 10.19 0.08
CA ILE A 74 -3.68 8.88 -0.43
C ILE A 74 -2.59 9.10 -1.48
N ASN A 75 -1.52 8.31 -1.41
CA ASN A 75 -0.35 8.44 -2.28
C ASN A 75 0.03 7.15 -3.03
N ALA A 76 -0.74 6.08 -2.84
CA ALA A 76 -0.58 4.82 -3.58
C ALA A 76 -1.93 4.13 -3.80
N ILE A 77 -2.14 3.59 -4.99
CA ILE A 77 -3.30 2.78 -5.36
C ILE A 77 -2.84 1.35 -5.66
N LEU A 78 -3.49 0.39 -5.01
CA LEU A 78 -3.33 -1.03 -5.29
C LEU A 78 -4.51 -1.48 -6.14
N PHE A 79 -4.30 -1.55 -7.45
CA PHE A 79 -5.34 -1.80 -8.43
C PHE A 79 -5.39 -3.27 -8.81
N GLN A 80 -6.52 -3.95 -8.53
CA GLN A 80 -6.70 -5.36 -8.85
C GLN A 80 -6.86 -5.56 -10.35
N VAL A 81 -5.87 -6.21 -10.95
CA VAL A 81 -5.82 -6.40 -12.41
C VAL A 81 -5.93 -7.85 -12.84
N ARG A 82 -5.77 -8.82 -11.91
CA ARG A 82 -5.89 -10.25 -12.16
C ARG A 82 -6.57 -10.94 -10.97
N ALA A 83 -7.83 -11.36 -11.14
CA ALA A 83 -8.63 -11.94 -10.05
C ALA A 83 -8.83 -13.45 -10.19
N GLU A 84 -8.98 -13.98 -11.40
CA GLU A 84 -9.41 -15.37 -11.68
C GLU A 84 -8.65 -15.99 -12.87
N GLY A 85 -7.34 -15.79 -13.01
CA GLY A 85 -6.60 -16.19 -14.21
C GLY A 85 -7.10 -15.44 -15.45
N ASP A 86 -7.48 -14.19 -15.27
CA ASP A 86 -8.04 -13.28 -16.26
C ASP A 86 -7.48 -11.86 -16.05
N ALA A 87 -7.64 -10.97 -17.02
CA ALA A 87 -6.96 -9.69 -17.04
C ALA A 87 -7.92 -8.49 -17.13
N LEU A 88 -7.66 -7.43 -16.35
CA LEU A 88 -8.22 -6.09 -16.53
C LEU A 88 -7.26 -5.18 -17.35
N TYR A 89 -6.55 -5.78 -18.27
CA TYR A 89 -5.62 -5.12 -19.18
C TYR A 89 -5.52 -5.94 -20.46
N ARG A 90 -4.99 -5.36 -21.53
CA ARG A 90 -4.80 -6.11 -22.78
C ARG A 90 -3.72 -7.18 -22.54
N SER A 91 -4.08 -8.45 -22.65
CA SER A 91 -3.19 -9.59 -22.47
C SER A 91 -3.32 -10.57 -23.63
N ASP A 92 -2.18 -11.12 -24.09
CA ASP A 92 -2.15 -12.22 -25.04
C ASP A 92 -2.10 -13.59 -24.32
N LEU A 93 -1.96 -13.59 -22.97
CA LEU A 93 -1.83 -14.79 -22.16
C LEU A 93 -3.15 -15.19 -21.49
N GLU A 94 -3.96 -14.22 -21.07
CA GLU A 94 -5.18 -14.44 -20.30
C GLU A 94 -6.36 -13.69 -20.92
N PRO A 95 -7.60 -14.22 -20.81
CA PRO A 95 -8.80 -13.56 -21.34
C PRO A 95 -9.12 -12.29 -20.55
N TRP A 96 -9.87 -11.37 -21.15
CA TRP A 96 -10.46 -10.24 -20.45
C TRP A 96 -11.34 -10.70 -19.29
N SER A 97 -11.22 -10.03 -18.17
CA SER A 97 -11.98 -10.38 -16.96
C SER A 97 -13.48 -10.11 -17.11
N ARG A 98 -14.31 -11.05 -16.66
CA ARG A 98 -15.74 -10.86 -16.55
C ARG A 98 -16.15 -9.70 -15.65
N TYR A 99 -15.31 -9.37 -14.69
CA TYR A 99 -15.57 -8.25 -13.77
C TYR A 99 -15.58 -6.90 -14.48
N LEU A 100 -14.97 -6.79 -15.66
CA LEU A 100 -14.95 -5.57 -16.45
C LEU A 100 -16.21 -5.39 -17.29
N THR A 101 -16.62 -6.44 -18.01
CA THR A 101 -17.68 -6.36 -19.02
C THR A 101 -18.90 -7.24 -18.73
N GLY A 102 -18.86 -8.05 -17.67
CA GLY A 102 -19.87 -9.06 -17.35
C GLY A 102 -19.64 -10.42 -18.02
N THR A 103 -18.79 -10.49 -19.06
CA THR A 103 -18.47 -11.71 -19.80
C THR A 103 -16.97 -11.89 -19.93
N GLN A 104 -16.44 -13.03 -19.45
CA GLN A 104 -15.01 -13.32 -19.58
C GLN A 104 -14.63 -13.49 -21.07
N GLY A 105 -13.49 -12.93 -21.46
CA GLY A 105 -13.02 -12.92 -22.84
C GLY A 105 -13.54 -11.75 -23.68
N LYS A 106 -14.57 -11.03 -23.21
CA LYS A 106 -15.08 -9.85 -23.93
C LYS A 106 -14.24 -8.61 -23.59
N ALA A 107 -13.59 -8.02 -24.60
CA ALA A 107 -12.87 -6.75 -24.48
C ALA A 107 -13.83 -5.57 -24.24
N PRO A 108 -13.35 -4.45 -23.67
CA PRO A 108 -14.09 -3.19 -23.66
C PRO A 108 -14.40 -2.71 -25.08
N ASP A 109 -15.61 -2.19 -25.31
CA ASP A 109 -16.11 -1.85 -26.65
C ASP A 109 -15.30 -0.76 -27.38
N ASP A 110 -14.61 0.13 -26.63
CA ASP A 110 -13.76 1.20 -27.19
C ASP A 110 -12.26 0.87 -27.20
N GLY A 111 -11.90 -0.38 -26.88
CA GLY A 111 -10.51 -0.82 -26.81
C GLY A 111 -9.71 -0.25 -25.63
N TRP A 112 -10.40 0.28 -24.62
CA TRP A 112 -9.78 0.81 -23.40
C TRP A 112 -8.93 -0.23 -22.69
N ASP A 113 -7.75 0.18 -22.20
CA ASP A 113 -6.88 -0.61 -21.35
C ASP A 113 -6.91 -0.03 -19.91
N PRO A 114 -7.65 -0.67 -18.97
CA PRO A 114 -7.80 -0.15 -17.64
C PRO A 114 -6.50 0.03 -16.85
N LEU A 115 -5.53 -0.89 -17.01
CA LEU A 115 -4.25 -0.77 -16.29
C LEU A 115 -3.39 0.37 -16.83
N ALA A 116 -3.27 0.48 -18.15
CA ALA A 116 -2.53 1.60 -18.77
C ALA A 116 -3.10 2.95 -18.34
N TRP A 117 -4.43 3.06 -18.38
CA TRP A 117 -5.15 4.28 -17.97
C TRP A 117 -4.96 4.57 -16.46
N MET A 118 -5.07 3.56 -15.60
CA MET A 118 -4.92 3.72 -14.13
C MET A 118 -3.51 4.20 -13.77
N VAL A 119 -2.48 3.63 -14.38
CA VAL A 119 -1.09 4.07 -14.18
C VAL A 119 -0.93 5.55 -14.55
N GLU A 120 -1.44 5.95 -15.72
CA GLU A 120 -1.36 7.35 -16.17
C GLU A 120 -2.10 8.30 -15.21
N GLU A 121 -3.31 7.96 -14.78
CA GLU A 121 -4.13 8.79 -13.88
C GLU A 121 -3.53 8.87 -12.46
N CYS A 122 -2.93 7.80 -11.96
CA CYS A 122 -2.18 7.83 -10.70
C CYS A 122 -0.95 8.75 -10.81
N HIS A 123 -0.16 8.62 -11.87
CA HIS A 123 1.05 9.42 -12.07
C HIS A 123 0.74 10.91 -12.25
N LYS A 124 -0.34 11.27 -12.97
CA LYS A 124 -0.83 12.67 -13.06
C LYS A 124 -1.09 13.29 -11.69
N ARG A 125 -1.56 12.48 -10.73
CA ARG A 125 -1.85 12.88 -9.34
C ARG A 125 -0.66 12.66 -8.39
N SER A 126 0.53 12.35 -8.91
CA SER A 126 1.73 12.02 -8.11
C SER A 126 1.55 10.82 -7.16
N MET A 127 0.57 9.96 -7.41
CA MET A 127 0.35 8.70 -6.71
C MET A 127 1.11 7.55 -7.36
N GLU A 128 1.44 6.51 -6.61
CA GLU A 128 1.94 5.25 -7.15
C GLU A 128 0.77 4.35 -7.57
N CYS A 129 1.00 3.52 -8.61
CA CYS A 129 0.08 2.49 -9.05
C CYS A 129 0.74 1.12 -8.93
N HIS A 130 0.20 0.28 -8.05
CA HIS A 130 0.65 -1.10 -7.86
C HIS A 130 -0.34 -2.06 -8.52
N ALA A 131 0.13 -2.89 -9.45
CA ALA A 131 -0.68 -3.93 -10.06
C ALA A 131 -0.93 -5.05 -9.05
N TRP A 132 -2.18 -5.22 -8.62
CA TRP A 132 -2.56 -6.28 -7.70
C TRP A 132 -3.06 -7.50 -8.46
N ILE A 133 -2.42 -8.63 -8.24
CA ILE A 133 -2.74 -9.93 -8.83
C ILE A 133 -3.05 -10.97 -7.75
N ASN A 134 -3.94 -11.90 -8.05
CA ASN A 134 -4.07 -13.15 -7.33
C ASN A 134 -3.28 -14.25 -8.07
N PRO A 135 -2.34 -14.96 -7.41
CA PRO A 135 -1.46 -15.89 -8.11
C PRO A 135 -2.12 -17.23 -8.45
N TYR A 136 -3.07 -17.70 -7.63
CA TYR A 136 -3.52 -19.09 -7.70
C TYR A 136 -5.00 -19.29 -8.02
N ARG A 137 -5.82 -18.25 -7.91
CA ARG A 137 -7.24 -18.38 -8.18
C ARG A 137 -7.50 -18.41 -9.68
N ALA A 138 -8.06 -19.50 -10.20
CA ALA A 138 -8.48 -19.62 -11.60
C ALA A 138 -9.99 -19.40 -11.76
N LYS A 139 -10.81 -19.72 -10.73
CA LYS A 139 -12.26 -19.50 -10.75
C LYS A 139 -12.79 -19.33 -9.34
N THR A 140 -13.75 -18.43 -9.16
CA THR A 140 -14.53 -18.30 -7.92
C THR A 140 -15.93 -18.89 -8.06
N ALA A 141 -16.64 -19.02 -6.95
CA ALA A 141 -18.03 -19.55 -6.93
C ALA A 141 -19.00 -18.77 -7.83
N GLY A 142 -18.74 -17.46 -8.05
CA GLY A 142 -19.57 -16.60 -8.91
C GLY A 142 -19.36 -16.78 -10.41
N THR A 143 -18.31 -17.50 -10.85
CA THR A 143 -17.98 -17.68 -12.26
C THR A 143 -18.68 -18.92 -12.80
N LYS A 144 -19.71 -18.74 -13.62
CA LYS A 144 -20.48 -19.84 -14.21
C LYS A 144 -19.78 -20.42 -15.44
N GLU A 145 -19.31 -19.57 -16.33
CA GLU A 145 -18.67 -19.94 -17.59
C GLU A 145 -17.28 -19.28 -17.69
N VAL A 146 -16.35 -19.94 -18.33
CA VAL A 146 -15.01 -19.43 -18.61
C VAL A 146 -14.82 -19.26 -20.12
N ALA A 147 -13.99 -18.31 -20.52
CA ALA A 147 -13.65 -18.10 -21.93
C ALA A 147 -12.90 -19.31 -22.50
N VAL A 148 -13.02 -19.53 -23.81
CA VAL A 148 -12.38 -20.67 -24.51
C VAL A 148 -10.85 -20.68 -24.41
N ASN A 149 -10.24 -19.52 -24.20
CA ASN A 149 -8.81 -19.35 -24.01
C ASN A 149 -8.40 -19.23 -22.52
N HIS A 150 -9.35 -19.41 -21.58
CA HIS A 150 -9.05 -19.42 -20.16
C HIS A 150 -8.33 -20.72 -19.76
N ILE A 151 -7.42 -20.64 -18.80
CA ILE A 151 -6.63 -21.79 -18.30
C ILE A 151 -7.51 -22.99 -17.92
N ALA A 152 -8.69 -22.78 -17.34
CA ALA A 152 -9.61 -23.83 -16.97
C ALA A 152 -10.25 -24.55 -18.18
N ALA A 153 -10.27 -23.92 -19.36
CA ALA A 153 -10.72 -24.54 -20.60
C ALA A 153 -9.57 -25.19 -21.37
N THR A 154 -8.37 -24.58 -21.35
CA THR A 154 -7.23 -25.03 -22.16
C THR A 154 -6.36 -26.05 -21.44
N HIS A 155 -6.22 -25.95 -20.10
CA HIS A 155 -5.33 -26.77 -19.29
C HIS A 155 -5.94 -27.14 -17.93
N PRO A 156 -7.11 -27.79 -17.90
CA PRO A 156 -7.80 -28.16 -16.66
C PRO A 156 -6.94 -29.06 -15.75
N GLU A 157 -6.02 -29.84 -16.30
CA GLU A 157 -5.08 -30.72 -15.59
C GLU A 157 -4.09 -29.96 -14.68
N ARG A 158 -3.95 -28.65 -14.88
CA ARG A 158 -3.09 -27.78 -14.04
C ARG A 158 -3.80 -27.26 -12.81
N LEU A 159 -5.10 -27.49 -12.71
CA LEU A 159 -5.95 -26.95 -11.66
C LEU A 159 -6.47 -28.06 -10.76
N PHE A 160 -6.88 -27.68 -9.57
CA PHE A 160 -7.69 -28.56 -8.74
C PHE A 160 -8.96 -27.86 -8.25
N GLN A 161 -9.99 -28.63 -8.02
CA GLN A 161 -11.25 -28.18 -7.43
C GLN A 161 -11.11 -28.14 -5.91
N TYR A 162 -11.55 -27.05 -5.27
CA TYR A 162 -11.68 -26.94 -3.82
C TYR A 162 -12.99 -26.21 -3.48
N GLY A 163 -14.00 -26.95 -3.03
CA GLY A 163 -15.36 -26.43 -2.95
C GLY A 163 -15.82 -25.91 -4.32
N ASP A 164 -16.27 -24.67 -4.37
CA ASP A 164 -16.68 -24.00 -5.62
C ASP A 164 -15.54 -23.29 -6.36
N LEU A 165 -14.30 -23.40 -5.85
CA LEU A 165 -13.13 -22.75 -6.42
C LEU A 165 -12.37 -23.67 -7.36
N LEU A 166 -11.80 -23.13 -8.44
CA LEU A 166 -10.70 -23.75 -9.18
C LEU A 166 -9.40 -22.98 -8.83
N ILE A 167 -8.40 -23.75 -8.44
CA ILE A 167 -7.12 -23.23 -7.97
C ILE A 167 -6.00 -23.76 -8.86
N PHE A 168 -5.10 -22.90 -9.31
CA PHE A 168 -3.83 -23.34 -9.89
C PHE A 168 -3.09 -24.19 -8.85
N ASN A 169 -2.74 -25.43 -9.21
CA ASN A 169 -2.03 -26.30 -8.28
C ASN A 169 -0.62 -25.73 -8.00
N PRO A 170 -0.33 -25.29 -6.75
CA PRO A 170 0.95 -24.65 -6.42
C PRO A 170 2.15 -25.58 -6.54
N ALA A 171 1.90 -26.90 -6.52
CA ALA A 171 2.95 -27.92 -6.66
C ALA A 171 3.52 -28.01 -8.07
N LEU A 172 2.80 -27.53 -9.08
CA LEU A 172 3.20 -27.67 -10.48
C LEU A 172 4.13 -26.54 -10.90
N GLU A 173 5.35 -26.87 -11.28
CA GLU A 173 6.33 -25.90 -11.79
C GLU A 173 5.78 -25.08 -12.97
N ILE A 174 5.05 -25.74 -13.89
CA ILE A 174 4.47 -25.08 -15.06
C ILE A 174 3.48 -23.96 -14.67
N ASN A 175 2.81 -24.05 -13.53
CA ASN A 175 1.93 -23.01 -13.02
C ASN A 175 2.72 -21.82 -12.44
N ARG A 176 3.84 -22.08 -11.77
CA ARG A 176 4.75 -21.02 -11.31
C ARG A 176 5.34 -20.27 -12.50
N GLN A 177 5.85 -21.03 -13.51
CA GLN A 177 6.36 -20.45 -14.76
C GLN A 177 5.30 -19.60 -15.47
N TYR A 178 4.07 -20.10 -15.57
CA TYR A 178 2.95 -19.36 -16.17
C TYR A 178 2.64 -18.06 -15.42
N THR A 179 2.56 -18.11 -14.09
CA THR A 179 2.35 -16.91 -13.26
C THR A 179 3.49 -15.91 -13.45
N CYS A 180 4.74 -16.37 -13.50
CA CYS A 180 5.90 -15.53 -13.81
C CYS A 180 5.82 -14.91 -15.21
N MET A 181 5.35 -15.66 -16.23
CA MET A 181 5.14 -15.11 -17.58
C MET A 181 4.10 -13.98 -17.60
N VAL A 182 2.99 -14.15 -16.89
CA VAL A 182 1.94 -13.11 -16.75
C VAL A 182 2.50 -11.87 -16.07
N ILE A 183 3.27 -12.03 -14.99
CA ILE A 183 3.92 -10.92 -14.28
C ILE A 183 4.94 -10.22 -15.19
N GLU A 184 5.75 -10.98 -15.92
CA GLU A 184 6.74 -10.43 -16.85
C GLU A 184 6.10 -9.60 -17.95
N ASP A 185 4.94 -10.03 -18.49
CA ASP A 185 4.15 -9.29 -19.47
C ASP A 185 3.66 -7.95 -18.88
N ILE A 186 3.10 -7.96 -17.66
CA ILE A 186 2.71 -6.72 -16.98
C ILE A 186 3.90 -5.78 -16.81
N LEU A 187 5.02 -6.29 -16.26
CA LEU A 187 6.19 -5.48 -15.99
C LEU A 187 6.79 -4.86 -17.25
N LYS A 188 6.83 -5.59 -18.37
CA LYS A 188 7.40 -5.09 -19.62
C LYS A 188 6.54 -4.01 -20.26
N ARG A 189 5.23 -4.13 -20.18
CA ARG A 189 4.31 -3.27 -20.94
C ARG A 189 3.80 -2.07 -20.15
N TYR A 190 3.70 -2.16 -18.83
CA TYR A 190 3.11 -1.10 -18.00
C TYR A 190 4.14 -0.47 -17.08
N ASP A 191 4.05 0.84 -16.89
CA ASP A 191 4.93 1.60 -15.99
C ASP A 191 4.40 1.59 -14.55
N VAL A 192 4.11 0.39 -14.02
CA VAL A 192 3.67 0.23 -12.64
C VAL A 192 4.80 0.52 -11.65
N ASP A 193 4.47 1.11 -10.51
CA ASP A 193 5.41 1.38 -9.41
C ASP A 193 5.61 0.17 -8.51
N GLY A 194 4.62 -0.73 -8.47
CA GLY A 194 4.67 -1.95 -7.67
C GLY A 194 3.89 -3.12 -8.28
N LEU A 195 4.30 -4.32 -7.87
CA LEU A 195 3.56 -5.56 -8.00
C LEU A 195 3.05 -5.93 -6.62
N HIS A 196 1.76 -6.25 -6.50
CA HIS A 196 1.13 -6.57 -5.23
C HIS A 196 0.37 -7.89 -5.30
N MET A 197 0.44 -8.69 -4.24
CA MET A 197 -0.34 -9.90 -4.07
C MET A 197 -1.14 -9.85 -2.77
N ASP A 198 -2.31 -10.47 -2.78
CA ASP A 198 -3.15 -10.68 -1.59
C ASP A 198 -2.74 -11.95 -0.81
N ASP A 199 -3.63 -12.44 0.04
CA ASP A 199 -3.41 -13.57 0.95
C ASP A 199 -3.94 -14.91 0.41
N TYR A 200 -4.39 -14.98 -0.84
CA TYR A 200 -4.95 -16.20 -1.42
C TYR A 200 -3.84 -17.08 -2.02
N PHE A 201 -3.05 -17.73 -1.13
CA PHE A 201 -2.05 -18.73 -1.49
C PHE A 201 -2.73 -20.10 -1.67
N TYR A 202 -2.64 -21.01 -0.72
CA TYR A 202 -3.56 -22.15 -0.66
C TYR A 202 -4.95 -21.67 -0.25
N PRO A 203 -6.03 -22.43 -0.61
CA PRO A 203 -7.39 -21.98 -0.31
C PRO A 203 -7.65 -21.94 1.20
N TYR A 204 -8.51 -21.02 1.61
CA TYR A 204 -8.98 -20.96 2.99
C TYR A 204 -9.62 -22.27 3.44
N PRO A 205 -9.34 -22.76 4.66
CA PRO A 205 -9.91 -24.01 5.15
C PRO A 205 -11.44 -23.98 5.11
N THR A 206 -12.02 -24.99 4.49
CA THR A 206 -13.46 -25.21 4.45
C THR A 206 -13.78 -26.56 5.10
N ALA A 207 -14.74 -26.57 6.02
CA ALA A 207 -15.12 -27.79 6.73
C ALA A 207 -15.48 -28.92 5.75
N GLY A 208 -14.90 -30.10 5.97
CA GLY A 208 -15.12 -31.28 5.12
C GLY A 208 -14.39 -31.27 3.77
N GLN A 209 -13.57 -30.25 3.48
CA GLN A 209 -12.74 -30.18 2.27
C GLN A 209 -11.28 -30.52 2.59
N SER A 210 -10.63 -31.25 1.70
CA SER A 210 -9.18 -31.48 1.73
C SER A 210 -8.54 -30.96 0.45
N ILE A 211 -7.31 -30.48 0.54
CA ILE A 211 -6.55 -30.03 -0.63
C ILE A 211 -6.09 -31.27 -1.39
N PRO A 212 -6.44 -31.44 -2.69
CA PRO A 212 -6.19 -32.66 -3.43
C PRO A 212 -4.80 -32.72 -4.08
N ASP A 213 -3.73 -32.43 -3.32
CA ASP A 213 -2.35 -32.40 -3.77
C ASP A 213 -1.46 -33.49 -3.16
N GLU A 214 -2.03 -34.43 -2.38
CA GLU A 214 -1.29 -35.54 -1.77
C GLU A 214 -0.56 -36.44 -2.78
N ALA A 215 -1.15 -36.64 -3.97
CA ALA A 215 -0.52 -37.41 -5.03
C ALA A 215 0.76 -36.73 -5.53
N ASN A 216 0.75 -35.41 -5.63
CA ASN A 216 1.92 -34.61 -6.00
C ASN A 216 2.99 -34.70 -4.91
N PHE A 217 2.62 -34.62 -3.63
CA PHE A 217 3.55 -34.77 -2.51
C PHE A 217 4.22 -36.16 -2.52
N ARG A 218 3.44 -37.23 -2.71
CA ARG A 218 4.00 -38.61 -2.79
C ARG A 218 4.93 -38.81 -3.99
N ALA A 219 4.62 -38.17 -5.12
CA ALA A 219 5.42 -38.27 -6.34
C ALA A 219 6.77 -37.53 -6.23
N ASP A 220 6.77 -36.36 -5.60
CA ASP A 220 7.98 -35.56 -5.39
C ASP A 220 7.93 -34.83 -4.04
N PRO A 221 8.33 -35.49 -2.95
CA PRO A 221 8.35 -34.88 -1.62
C PRO A 221 9.52 -33.87 -1.42
N ARG A 222 10.47 -33.77 -2.34
CA ARG A 222 11.66 -32.91 -2.24
C ARG A 222 12.40 -32.99 -0.87
N GLY A 223 12.35 -34.18 -0.24
CA GLY A 223 12.96 -34.42 1.07
C GLY A 223 12.13 -34.00 2.28
N PHE A 224 10.95 -33.43 2.09
CA PHE A 224 10.02 -33.13 3.19
C PHE A 224 9.32 -34.39 3.69
N THR A 225 9.16 -34.50 5.01
CA THR A 225 8.37 -35.55 5.66
C THR A 225 6.94 -35.06 6.00
N SER A 226 6.75 -33.74 6.05
CA SER A 226 5.47 -33.08 6.32
C SER A 226 4.91 -32.48 5.02
N ILE A 227 3.66 -32.84 4.68
CA ILE A 227 2.97 -32.21 3.55
C ILE A 227 2.73 -30.69 3.78
N ALA A 228 2.58 -30.26 5.03
CA ALA A 228 2.41 -28.86 5.36
C ALA A 228 3.70 -28.06 5.05
N ASP A 229 4.88 -28.60 5.38
CA ASP A 229 6.16 -27.97 5.04
C ASP A 229 6.39 -27.94 3.54
N TRP A 230 6.04 -29.02 2.84
CA TRP A 230 6.12 -29.11 1.40
C TRP A 230 5.18 -28.11 0.70
N ARG A 231 3.95 -27.89 1.23
CA ARG A 231 3.03 -26.87 0.70
C ARG A 231 3.60 -25.47 0.89
N ARG A 232 4.18 -25.16 2.06
CA ARG A 232 4.88 -23.88 2.28
C ARG A 232 6.02 -23.68 1.31
N ASP A 233 6.79 -24.73 1.05
CA ASP A 233 7.89 -24.68 0.08
C ASP A 233 7.40 -24.40 -1.35
N ASN A 234 6.24 -24.96 -1.77
CA ASN A 234 5.64 -24.64 -3.07
C ASN A 234 5.35 -23.14 -3.22
N VAL A 235 4.86 -22.50 -2.17
CA VAL A 235 4.59 -21.05 -2.17
C VAL A 235 5.90 -20.27 -2.09
N ASN A 236 6.83 -20.68 -1.25
CA ASN A 236 8.13 -20.03 -1.08
C ASN A 236 8.91 -19.97 -2.41
N ILE A 237 8.92 -21.05 -3.18
CA ILE A 237 9.55 -21.09 -4.50
C ILE A 237 8.93 -20.02 -5.43
N LEU A 238 7.60 -19.92 -5.49
CA LEU A 238 6.95 -18.91 -6.34
C LEU A 238 7.33 -17.49 -5.90
N ILE A 239 7.33 -17.21 -4.60
CA ILE A 239 7.68 -15.87 -4.08
C ILE A 239 9.12 -15.50 -4.44
N GLN A 240 10.06 -16.45 -4.30
CA GLN A 240 11.44 -16.26 -4.71
C GLN A 240 11.56 -16.03 -6.22
N GLU A 241 10.91 -16.87 -7.05
CA GLU A 241 10.92 -16.74 -8.51
C GLU A 241 10.39 -15.38 -8.96
N ILE A 242 9.31 -14.87 -8.33
CA ILE A 242 8.76 -13.54 -8.60
C ILE A 242 9.75 -12.43 -8.19
N HIS A 243 10.36 -12.53 -7.00
CA HIS A 243 11.40 -11.59 -6.57
C HIS A 243 12.50 -11.47 -7.61
N ASP A 244 13.08 -12.61 -8.02
CA ASP A 244 14.19 -12.67 -8.98
C ASP A 244 13.76 -12.11 -10.36
N LEU A 245 12.52 -12.42 -10.78
CA LEU A 245 11.94 -11.89 -12.01
C LEU A 245 11.82 -10.37 -11.97
N VAL A 246 11.25 -9.80 -10.90
CA VAL A 246 11.08 -8.35 -10.76
C VAL A 246 12.46 -7.66 -10.80
N ARG A 247 13.44 -8.17 -10.02
CA ARG A 247 14.81 -7.62 -10.02
C ARG A 247 15.49 -7.68 -11.39
N ARG A 248 15.22 -8.72 -12.16
CA ARG A 248 15.76 -8.88 -13.53
C ARG A 248 15.10 -7.96 -14.55
N VAL A 249 13.75 -7.82 -14.52
CA VAL A 249 12.99 -7.15 -15.57
C VAL A 249 12.88 -5.65 -15.33
N LYS A 250 12.45 -5.25 -14.12
CA LYS A 250 12.31 -3.85 -13.70
C LYS A 250 12.72 -3.70 -12.23
N PRO A 251 14.01 -3.58 -11.94
CA PRO A 251 14.53 -3.59 -10.56
C PRO A 251 13.97 -2.48 -9.66
N TRP A 252 13.39 -1.44 -10.21
CA TRP A 252 12.73 -0.37 -9.47
C TRP A 252 11.27 -0.63 -9.11
N VAL A 253 10.65 -1.68 -9.63
CA VAL A 253 9.28 -2.05 -9.24
C VAL A 253 9.32 -2.72 -7.86
N LYS A 254 8.49 -2.22 -6.95
CA LYS A 254 8.36 -2.75 -5.60
C LYS A 254 7.54 -4.04 -5.63
N PHE A 255 7.97 -5.07 -4.92
CA PHE A 255 7.18 -6.29 -4.76
C PHE A 255 6.66 -6.40 -3.32
N GLY A 256 5.35 -6.37 -3.14
CA GLY A 256 4.72 -6.43 -1.84
C GLY A 256 3.57 -7.40 -1.75
N ILE A 257 3.24 -7.78 -0.51
CA ILE A 257 2.18 -8.74 -0.20
C ILE A 257 1.31 -8.19 0.92
N SER A 258 -0.02 -8.38 0.80
CA SER A 258 -0.96 -8.19 1.89
C SER A 258 -1.41 -9.55 2.44
N PRO A 259 -0.67 -10.13 3.39
CA PRO A 259 -1.01 -11.40 3.99
C PRO A 259 -2.24 -11.26 4.90
N PHE A 260 -2.87 -12.38 5.23
CA PHE A 260 -3.90 -12.42 6.27
C PHE A 260 -3.35 -11.83 7.59
N GLY A 261 -4.22 -11.19 8.37
CA GLY A 261 -3.78 -10.43 9.56
C GLY A 261 -3.11 -11.25 10.66
N ILE A 262 -3.34 -12.56 10.73
CA ILE A 262 -2.69 -13.47 11.67
C ILE A 262 -1.62 -14.27 10.94
N TYR A 263 -0.34 -14.11 11.33
CA TYR A 263 0.73 -14.97 10.82
C TYR A 263 0.54 -16.41 11.33
N ARG A 264 0.58 -16.57 12.65
CA ARG A 264 0.38 -17.84 13.35
C ARG A 264 -0.21 -17.58 14.73
N ASN A 265 -1.07 -18.48 15.22
CA ASN A 265 -1.56 -18.41 16.61
C ASN A 265 -0.49 -18.89 17.55
N SER A 266 -0.24 -18.14 18.63
CA SER A 266 0.75 -18.52 19.64
C SER A 266 0.26 -19.71 20.47
N PRO A 267 1.08 -20.73 20.66
CA PRO A 267 0.69 -21.91 21.44
C PRO A 267 0.47 -21.62 22.94
N ASN A 268 1.05 -20.53 23.44
CA ASN A 268 0.98 -20.14 24.85
C ASN A 268 0.07 -18.93 25.12
N GLY A 269 -0.65 -18.43 24.10
CA GLY A 269 -1.58 -17.31 24.22
C GLY A 269 -0.92 -15.95 24.48
N LYS A 270 0.38 -15.80 24.18
CA LYS A 270 1.15 -14.55 24.27
C LYS A 270 1.88 -14.29 22.97
N ASN A 271 2.09 -13.03 22.61
CA ASN A 271 2.93 -12.68 21.47
C ASN A 271 4.35 -13.24 21.64
N SER A 272 4.82 -13.95 20.64
CA SER A 272 6.17 -14.52 20.57
C SER A 272 6.63 -14.62 19.11
N LYS A 273 7.88 -14.96 18.86
CA LYS A 273 8.35 -15.23 17.49
C LYS A 273 7.54 -16.35 16.80
N GLU A 274 6.94 -17.25 17.56
CA GLU A 274 6.14 -18.37 17.03
C GLU A 274 4.74 -17.96 16.59
N GLY A 275 4.21 -16.84 17.10
CA GLY A 275 2.88 -16.35 16.73
C GLY A 275 2.32 -15.29 17.64
N SER A 276 1.15 -14.77 17.28
CA SER A 276 0.39 -13.77 18.05
C SER A 276 -0.59 -14.41 19.02
N ALA A 277 -0.98 -13.67 20.06
CA ALA A 277 -1.99 -14.10 21.05
C ALA A 277 -3.41 -14.08 20.45
N THR A 278 -3.64 -14.90 19.43
CA THR A 278 -4.86 -14.97 18.62
C THR A 278 -5.38 -16.41 18.48
N ARG A 279 -6.60 -16.56 17.92
CA ARG A 279 -7.25 -17.85 17.69
C ARG A 279 -8.09 -17.77 16.43
N GLY A 280 -7.49 -17.70 15.26
CA GLY A 280 -8.20 -17.60 13.99
C GLY A 280 -7.47 -18.32 12.88
N THR A 281 -7.99 -18.23 11.66
CA THR A 281 -7.27 -18.61 10.45
C THR A 281 -5.92 -17.89 10.40
N GLN A 282 -4.90 -18.56 9.93
CA GLN A 282 -3.51 -18.08 10.00
C GLN A 282 -2.77 -18.35 8.70
N ASN A 283 -1.78 -17.53 8.40
CA ASN A 283 -0.99 -17.68 7.17
C ASN A 283 -0.20 -19.00 7.15
N TYR A 284 0.55 -19.27 8.22
CA TYR A 284 1.56 -20.32 8.26
C TYR A 284 0.97 -21.74 8.18
N ASP A 285 -0.02 -22.03 9.03
CA ASP A 285 -0.55 -23.39 9.14
C ASP A 285 -1.79 -23.64 8.25
N ASP A 286 -2.56 -22.60 7.88
CA ASP A 286 -3.81 -22.76 7.12
C ASP A 286 -3.64 -22.38 5.65
N LEU A 287 -2.90 -21.32 5.34
CA LEU A 287 -2.69 -20.84 3.98
C LEU A 287 -1.33 -21.24 3.41
N TYR A 288 -0.51 -21.92 4.22
CA TYR A 288 0.84 -22.38 3.88
C TYR A 288 1.74 -21.26 3.36
N ALA A 289 1.64 -20.08 3.99
CA ALA A 289 2.37 -18.87 3.62
C ALA A 289 3.35 -18.49 4.74
N ASP A 290 4.65 -18.59 4.47
CA ASP A 290 5.71 -18.27 5.42
C ASP A 290 6.23 -16.84 5.25
N ILE A 291 5.41 -15.88 5.71
CA ILE A 291 5.68 -14.44 5.56
C ILE A 291 6.98 -14.03 6.26
N VAL A 292 7.27 -14.63 7.41
CA VAL A 292 8.49 -14.34 8.18
C VAL A 292 9.73 -14.74 7.37
N LEU A 293 9.71 -15.93 6.76
CA LEU A 293 10.78 -16.37 5.88
C LEU A 293 10.99 -15.42 4.70
N TRP A 294 9.90 -14.98 4.05
CA TRP A 294 10.01 -14.10 2.88
C TRP A 294 10.66 -12.77 3.23
N GLN A 295 10.39 -12.26 4.42
CA GLN A 295 11.01 -11.05 4.94
C GLN A 295 12.47 -11.26 5.34
N GLU A 296 12.78 -12.35 6.05
CA GLU A 296 14.16 -12.73 6.44
C GLU A 296 15.05 -12.97 5.20
N ARG A 297 14.49 -13.51 4.13
CA ARG A 297 15.15 -13.73 2.83
C ARG A 297 15.17 -12.50 1.93
N GLU A 298 14.53 -11.41 2.36
CA GLU A 298 14.43 -10.17 1.59
C GLU A 298 13.74 -10.31 0.22
N TRP A 299 12.85 -11.31 0.08
CA TRP A 299 12.12 -11.56 -1.18
C TRP A 299 10.98 -10.58 -1.42
N VAL A 300 10.54 -9.85 -0.40
CA VAL A 300 9.49 -8.82 -0.51
C VAL A 300 10.04 -7.46 -0.13
N ASP A 301 9.52 -6.39 -0.74
CA ASP A 301 9.92 -5.02 -0.46
C ASP A 301 9.06 -4.35 0.61
N TYR A 302 7.80 -4.80 0.77
CA TYR A 302 6.89 -4.33 1.81
C TYR A 302 5.84 -5.38 2.15
N LEU A 303 5.25 -5.25 3.34
CA LEU A 303 4.11 -6.05 3.78
C LEU A 303 2.93 -5.15 4.18
N ILE A 304 1.70 -5.62 3.89
CA ILE A 304 0.45 -4.97 4.31
C ILE A 304 -0.45 -6.02 4.97
N PRO A 305 -0.17 -6.50 6.19
CA PRO A 305 -1.05 -7.46 6.85
C PRO A 305 -2.46 -6.90 7.00
N GLN A 306 -3.48 -7.69 6.65
CA GLN A 306 -4.89 -7.33 6.64
C GLN A 306 -5.46 -7.40 8.06
N ILE A 307 -5.18 -6.40 8.90
CA ILE A 307 -5.63 -6.33 10.29
C ILE A 307 -6.99 -5.63 10.34
N TYR A 308 -8.03 -6.33 9.88
CA TYR A 308 -9.37 -5.76 9.67
C TYR A 308 -10.25 -5.76 10.91
N TRP A 309 -9.78 -6.33 12.03
CA TRP A 309 -10.55 -6.43 13.27
C TRP A 309 -10.49 -5.15 14.10
N ASN A 310 -11.32 -5.13 15.11
CA ASN A 310 -11.42 -4.01 16.05
C ASN A 310 -10.45 -4.19 17.22
N ILE A 311 -10.07 -3.08 17.85
CA ILE A 311 -9.42 -3.09 19.16
C ILE A 311 -10.38 -3.76 20.14
N GLY A 312 -9.88 -4.72 20.92
CA GLY A 312 -10.66 -5.49 21.88
C GLY A 312 -11.39 -6.72 21.30
N TYR A 313 -11.20 -7.07 20.02
CA TYR A 313 -11.79 -8.28 19.46
C TYR A 313 -11.05 -9.53 19.95
N ALA A 314 -11.65 -10.28 20.85
CA ALA A 314 -11.00 -11.35 21.63
C ALA A 314 -10.33 -12.47 20.82
N VAL A 315 -10.74 -12.72 19.57
CA VAL A 315 -10.17 -13.75 18.69
C VAL A 315 -8.93 -13.23 17.96
N ALA A 316 -8.94 -11.97 17.56
CA ALA A 316 -7.91 -11.33 16.77
C ALA A 316 -7.87 -9.82 17.08
N ASP A 317 -7.39 -9.48 18.28
CA ASP A 317 -7.32 -8.11 18.75
C ASP A 317 -6.35 -7.28 17.88
N TYR A 318 -6.81 -6.11 17.46
CA TYR A 318 -6.03 -5.21 16.61
C TYR A 318 -4.70 -4.80 17.24
N GLU A 319 -4.70 -4.40 18.53
CA GLU A 319 -3.49 -3.96 19.24
C GLU A 319 -2.49 -5.12 19.34
N VAL A 320 -2.97 -6.31 19.68
CA VAL A 320 -2.14 -7.54 19.76
C VAL A 320 -1.45 -7.81 18.41
N LEU A 321 -2.20 -7.73 17.32
CA LEU A 321 -1.68 -8.02 15.98
C LEU A 321 -0.71 -6.94 15.49
N VAL A 322 -1.04 -5.65 15.63
CA VAL A 322 -0.15 -4.57 15.18
C VAL A 322 1.19 -4.61 15.93
N HIS A 323 1.17 -4.88 17.25
CA HIS A 323 2.39 -5.10 18.00
C HIS A 323 3.17 -6.32 17.52
N TRP A 324 2.49 -7.45 17.26
CA TRP A 324 3.16 -8.64 16.77
C TRP A 324 3.89 -8.38 15.44
N TRP A 325 3.19 -7.78 14.48
CA TRP A 325 3.78 -7.46 13.17
C TRP A 325 4.95 -6.46 13.30
N ASN A 326 4.81 -5.45 14.15
CA ASN A 326 5.89 -4.50 14.43
C ASN A 326 7.13 -5.17 14.99
N ASP A 327 6.96 -6.11 15.94
CA ASP A 327 8.06 -6.70 16.69
C ASP A 327 8.78 -7.81 15.92
N TYR A 328 8.06 -8.54 15.06
CA TYR A 328 8.59 -9.73 14.39
C TYR A 328 8.71 -9.61 12.86
N CYS A 329 8.19 -8.55 12.26
CA CYS A 329 8.21 -8.33 10.82
C CYS A 329 8.69 -6.91 10.42
N GLY A 330 9.72 -6.38 11.07
CA GLY A 330 10.23 -5.02 10.88
C GLY A 330 11.42 -4.85 9.92
N HIS A 331 11.89 -5.91 9.25
CA HIS A 331 13.06 -5.81 8.36
C HIS A 331 12.77 -5.09 7.04
N ARG A 332 11.50 -5.06 6.62
CA ARG A 332 11.00 -4.35 5.44
C ARG A 332 9.88 -3.40 5.87
N PRO A 333 9.56 -2.35 5.10
CA PRO A 333 8.41 -1.49 5.39
C PRO A 333 7.14 -2.28 5.70
N LEU A 334 6.55 -1.97 6.83
CA LEU A 334 5.30 -2.53 7.31
C LEU A 334 4.22 -1.46 7.20
N TYR A 335 3.14 -1.76 6.48
CA TYR A 335 1.95 -0.91 6.38
C TYR A 335 0.75 -1.69 6.91
N ILE A 336 -0.13 -1.05 7.64
CA ILE A 336 -1.27 -1.76 8.23
C ILE A 336 -2.47 -1.72 7.29
N GLY A 337 -2.94 -2.89 6.86
CA GLY A 337 -4.21 -3.03 6.15
C GLY A 337 -5.37 -2.78 7.09
N GLN A 338 -6.23 -1.80 6.78
CA GLN A 338 -7.26 -1.32 7.67
C GLN A 338 -8.63 -1.32 6.98
N ASP A 339 -9.61 -1.98 7.61
CA ASP A 339 -11.00 -1.97 7.15
C ASP A 339 -11.70 -0.68 7.61
N VAL A 340 -12.08 0.16 6.64
CA VAL A 340 -12.74 1.45 6.87
C VAL A 340 -14.09 1.27 7.54
N GLU A 341 -14.93 0.38 7.00
CA GLU A 341 -16.30 0.19 7.48
C GLU A 341 -16.35 -0.43 8.87
N ARG A 342 -15.49 -1.42 9.15
CA ARG A 342 -15.40 -2.01 10.50
C ARG A 342 -14.84 -1.01 11.52
N THR A 343 -13.85 -0.20 11.13
CA THR A 343 -13.26 0.80 12.02
C THR A 343 -14.29 1.80 12.52
N VAL A 344 -15.26 2.21 11.68
CA VAL A 344 -16.27 3.22 12.07
C VAL A 344 -17.51 2.62 12.75
N LYS A 345 -17.72 1.32 12.68
CA LYS A 345 -18.86 0.64 13.32
C LYS A 345 -18.68 0.47 14.83
N GLU A 346 -17.45 0.41 15.31
CA GLU A 346 -17.16 0.12 16.70
C GLU A 346 -16.68 1.36 17.45
N ALA A 347 -17.20 1.55 18.65
CA ALA A 347 -16.77 2.62 19.54
C ALA A 347 -15.30 2.42 19.98
N ASP A 348 -14.59 3.53 20.13
CA ASP A 348 -13.23 3.50 20.64
C ASP A 348 -13.23 3.12 22.14
N PRO A 349 -12.44 2.11 22.57
CA PRO A 349 -12.44 1.66 23.96
C PRO A 349 -11.92 2.71 24.94
N LYS A 350 -11.12 3.68 24.47
CA LYS A 350 -10.59 4.79 25.27
C LYS A 350 -11.52 6.02 25.26
N ASN A 351 -12.35 6.15 24.24
CA ASN A 351 -13.35 7.22 24.13
C ASN A 351 -14.60 6.72 23.39
N PRO A 352 -15.61 6.19 24.09
CA PRO A 352 -16.81 5.62 23.46
C PRO A 352 -17.69 6.59 22.64
N GLN A 353 -17.37 7.88 22.65
CA GLN A 353 -18.10 8.90 21.84
C GLN A 353 -17.61 8.97 20.39
N VAL A 354 -16.50 8.30 20.06
CA VAL A 354 -15.90 8.29 18.72
C VAL A 354 -15.63 6.85 18.28
N HIS A 355 -15.39 6.65 17.00
CA HIS A 355 -14.97 5.34 16.47
C HIS A 355 -13.45 5.13 16.61
N GLN A 356 -12.99 3.90 16.38
CA GLN A 356 -11.64 3.44 16.69
C GLN A 356 -10.50 4.02 15.85
N MET A 357 -10.77 4.85 14.86
CA MET A 357 -9.74 5.42 13.99
C MET A 357 -8.65 6.16 14.78
N ILE A 358 -9.03 6.93 15.80
CA ILE A 358 -8.10 7.73 16.61
C ILE A 358 -7.06 6.82 17.29
N SER A 359 -7.54 5.81 18.01
CA SER A 359 -6.64 4.87 18.73
C SER A 359 -5.82 4.02 17.76
N LYS A 360 -6.39 3.59 16.62
CA LYS A 360 -5.66 2.83 15.60
C LYS A 360 -4.52 3.64 14.97
N TYR A 361 -4.76 4.88 14.57
CA TYR A 361 -3.71 5.74 14.01
C TYR A 361 -2.65 6.15 15.04
N ALA A 362 -3.07 6.44 16.28
CA ALA A 362 -2.14 6.71 17.37
C ALA A 362 -1.20 5.53 17.62
N LEU A 363 -1.74 4.30 17.66
CA LEU A 363 -0.94 3.09 17.81
C LEU A 363 0.03 2.91 16.63
N GLN A 364 -0.45 2.97 15.39
CA GLN A 364 0.39 2.81 14.20
C GLN A 364 1.58 3.78 14.21
N ARG A 365 1.33 5.06 14.49
CA ARG A 365 2.38 6.10 14.50
C ARG A 365 3.31 6.05 15.71
N SER A 366 2.94 5.32 16.78
CA SER A 366 3.81 5.10 17.94
C SER A 366 4.82 3.97 17.74
N LEU A 367 4.63 3.13 16.73
CA LEU A 367 5.43 1.92 16.51
C LEU A 367 6.50 2.17 15.44
N PRO A 368 7.79 1.89 15.73
CA PRO A 368 8.91 2.32 14.89
C PRO A 368 8.96 1.66 13.50
N ASN A 369 8.44 0.44 13.37
CA ASN A 369 8.48 -0.31 12.11
C ASN A 369 7.21 -0.13 11.25
N VAL A 370 6.14 0.46 11.80
CA VAL A 370 4.92 0.77 11.07
C VAL A 370 5.11 2.08 10.31
N GLN A 371 5.17 2.02 8.98
CA GLN A 371 5.49 3.16 8.12
C GLN A 371 4.29 3.62 7.28
N GLY A 372 3.08 3.28 7.69
CA GLY A 372 1.85 3.71 7.04
C GLY A 372 0.72 2.71 7.09
N SER A 373 -0.31 2.97 6.31
CA SER A 373 -1.52 2.13 6.23
C SER A 373 -2.07 2.04 4.82
N CYS A 374 -2.87 1.00 4.58
CA CYS A 374 -3.64 0.82 3.36
C CYS A 374 -5.11 0.61 3.69
N GLN A 375 -5.98 1.34 3.00
CA GLN A 375 -7.41 1.39 3.30
C GLN A 375 -8.17 0.34 2.50
N TRP A 376 -8.83 -0.57 3.15
CA TRP A 376 -9.81 -1.45 2.57
C TRP A 376 -11.19 -0.85 2.73
N TYR A 377 -11.81 -0.40 1.70
CA TYR A 377 -11.37 -0.28 0.30
C TYR A 377 -11.60 1.17 -0.17
N ALA A 378 -11.13 1.49 -1.38
CA ALA A 378 -11.15 2.85 -1.90
C ALA A 378 -12.55 3.49 -1.90
N ALA A 379 -13.57 2.78 -2.40
CA ALA A 379 -14.94 3.30 -2.40
C ALA A 379 -15.49 3.54 -0.98
N ALA A 380 -15.08 2.78 0.03
CA ALA A 380 -15.45 3.05 1.41
C ALA A 380 -14.86 4.37 1.90
N VAL A 381 -13.60 4.68 1.56
CA VAL A 381 -13.01 6.00 1.86
C VAL A 381 -13.79 7.13 1.16
N VAL A 382 -14.14 6.94 -0.12
CA VAL A 382 -14.90 7.91 -0.92
C VAL A 382 -16.29 8.17 -0.31
N ASN A 383 -16.97 7.12 0.14
CA ASN A 383 -18.29 7.21 0.77
C ASN A 383 -18.30 7.90 2.14
N ASN A 384 -17.12 8.03 2.77
CA ASN A 384 -16.93 8.76 4.01
C ASN A 384 -17.81 8.31 5.21
N PRO A 385 -17.96 7.00 5.49
CA PRO A 385 -18.75 6.55 6.63
C PRO A 385 -18.13 7.07 7.93
N GLY A 386 -18.96 7.50 8.88
CA GLY A 386 -18.49 8.01 10.16
C GLY A 386 -17.50 9.19 10.07
N ASN A 387 -17.50 9.94 8.99
CA ASN A 387 -16.51 11.00 8.70
C ASN A 387 -15.06 10.50 8.57
N TYR A 388 -14.85 9.24 8.22
CA TYR A 388 -13.51 8.61 8.11
C TYR A 388 -12.57 9.43 7.21
N ARG A 389 -13.00 9.74 5.97
CA ARG A 389 -12.21 10.54 5.03
C ARG A 389 -11.96 11.96 5.57
N THR A 390 -12.99 12.59 6.13
CA THR A 390 -12.85 13.93 6.72
C THR A 390 -11.79 13.96 7.82
N MET A 391 -11.70 12.91 8.64
CA MET A 391 -10.65 12.78 9.66
C MET A 391 -9.27 12.56 9.02
N LEU A 392 -9.16 11.77 7.93
CA LEU A 392 -7.92 11.70 7.18
C LEU A 392 -7.45 13.08 6.74
N GLU A 393 -8.31 13.84 6.07
CA GLU A 393 -8.01 15.18 5.53
C GLU A 393 -7.63 16.19 6.62
N GLN A 394 -8.38 16.20 7.72
CA GLN A 394 -8.28 17.25 8.73
C GLN A 394 -7.33 16.94 9.87
N GLU A 395 -7.09 15.64 10.16
CA GLU A 395 -6.29 15.24 11.32
C GLU A 395 -5.01 14.51 10.96
N TYR A 396 -5.08 13.49 10.09
CA TYR A 396 -3.95 12.58 9.86
C TYR A 396 -3.15 12.88 8.61
N HIS A 397 -3.77 13.41 7.56
CA HIS A 397 -3.14 13.67 6.26
C HIS A 397 -3.17 15.15 5.87
N LYS A 398 -3.07 16.05 6.84
CA LYS A 398 -3.09 17.53 6.65
C LYS A 398 -2.05 18.02 5.64
N ARG A 399 -0.99 17.28 5.45
CA ARG A 399 0.09 17.56 4.51
C ARG A 399 0.33 16.35 3.62
N PRO A 400 0.83 16.54 2.40
CA PRO A 400 1.34 15.43 1.61
C PRO A 400 2.41 14.65 2.38
N ALA A 401 2.62 13.40 2.04
CA ALA A 401 3.72 12.59 2.58
C ALA A 401 4.48 11.92 1.45
N LEU A 402 5.81 11.92 1.56
CA LEU A 402 6.67 11.10 0.72
C LEU A 402 6.50 9.62 1.07
N GLN A 403 6.75 8.74 0.12
CA GLN A 403 6.81 7.30 0.40
C GLN A 403 8.00 6.95 1.31
N PRO A 404 7.92 5.87 2.10
CA PRO A 404 9.07 5.32 2.79
C PRO A 404 10.20 4.97 1.84
N LEU A 405 11.44 5.15 2.29
CA LEU A 405 12.64 4.83 1.50
C LEU A 405 12.82 3.31 1.37
N MET A 406 13.36 2.89 0.23
CA MET A 406 13.73 1.50 -0.05
C MET A 406 15.22 1.44 -0.49
N PRO A 407 16.17 1.63 0.44
CA PRO A 407 17.60 1.78 0.11
C PRO A 407 18.25 0.52 -0.46
N TRP A 408 17.61 -0.66 -0.34
CA TRP A 408 18.05 -1.90 -0.98
C TRP A 408 17.73 -1.94 -2.48
N ILE A 409 16.74 -1.13 -2.95
CA ILE A 409 16.46 -0.96 -4.38
C ILE A 409 17.32 0.17 -4.94
N ASP A 410 17.24 1.36 -4.34
CA ASP A 410 18.09 2.50 -4.64
C ASP A 410 18.20 3.45 -3.45
N LYS A 411 19.42 3.96 -3.20
CA LYS A 411 19.73 4.94 -2.15
C LYS A 411 20.31 6.23 -2.70
N LYS A 412 20.40 6.34 -4.03
CA LYS A 412 21.04 7.46 -4.69
C LYS A 412 20.01 8.50 -5.12
N ALA A 413 20.03 9.65 -4.47
CA ALA A 413 19.15 10.75 -4.83
C ALA A 413 19.40 11.30 -6.25
N PRO A 414 18.36 11.76 -6.95
CA PRO A 414 18.49 12.40 -8.25
C PRO A 414 19.26 13.73 -8.15
N LYS A 415 19.65 14.29 -9.30
CA LYS A 415 20.23 15.62 -9.33
C LYS A 415 19.19 16.66 -8.92
N LYS A 416 19.65 17.77 -8.30
CA LYS A 416 18.79 18.91 -7.97
C LYS A 416 18.14 19.52 -9.20
N VAL A 417 16.95 20.10 -9.03
CA VAL A 417 16.27 20.88 -10.07
C VAL A 417 17.11 22.05 -10.56
N GLY A 418 16.95 22.43 -11.83
CA GLY A 418 17.65 23.56 -12.41
C GLY A 418 16.73 24.77 -12.61
N LYS A 419 17.30 25.98 -12.63
CA LYS A 419 16.59 27.22 -13.03
C LYS A 419 15.23 27.43 -12.37
N LEU A 420 15.13 27.23 -11.04
CA LEU A 420 13.91 27.53 -10.27
C LEU A 420 13.60 29.04 -10.39
N LYS A 421 12.42 29.38 -10.89
CA LYS A 421 11.98 30.76 -11.16
C LYS A 421 10.46 30.90 -11.01
N ILE A 422 10.00 32.13 -10.90
CA ILE A 422 8.60 32.49 -11.04
C ILE A 422 8.29 32.63 -12.54
N GLN A 423 7.16 32.12 -12.94
CA GLN A 423 6.66 32.20 -14.33
C GLN A 423 5.18 32.57 -14.31
N ILE A 424 4.83 33.65 -15.02
CA ILE A 424 3.44 33.98 -15.30
C ILE A 424 3.05 33.26 -16.58
N VAL A 425 1.96 32.51 -16.53
CA VAL A 425 1.41 31.77 -17.68
C VAL A 425 0.07 32.36 -18.05
N SER A 426 -0.03 32.84 -19.28
CA SER A 426 -1.29 33.27 -19.87
C SER A 426 -2.14 32.07 -20.26
N PRO A 427 -3.48 32.20 -20.43
CA PRO A 427 -4.36 31.08 -20.76
C PRO A 427 -3.91 30.36 -22.05
N GLN A 428 -3.69 29.07 -21.95
CA GLN A 428 -3.48 28.14 -23.07
C GLN A 428 -4.37 26.93 -22.86
N ALA A 429 -4.74 26.23 -23.91
CA ALA A 429 -5.74 25.14 -23.87
C ALA A 429 -5.51 24.03 -22.82
N SER A 430 -4.28 23.87 -22.31
CA SER A 430 -3.92 22.82 -21.35
C SER A 430 -3.34 23.32 -20.03
N VAL A 431 -3.23 24.65 -19.81
CA VAL A 431 -2.59 25.22 -18.60
C VAL A 431 -3.48 26.29 -18.01
N VAL A 432 -3.79 26.14 -16.71
CA VAL A 432 -4.54 27.13 -15.94
C VAL A 432 -3.75 28.45 -15.89
N ASN A 433 -4.43 29.57 -16.15
CA ASN A 433 -3.85 30.89 -16.02
C ASN A 433 -3.37 31.12 -14.58
N GLY A 434 -2.16 31.61 -14.40
CA GLY A 434 -1.66 31.85 -13.03
C GLY A 434 -0.17 32.11 -12.93
N ILE A 435 0.26 32.28 -11.70
CA ILE A 435 1.66 32.42 -11.33
C ILE A 435 2.19 31.07 -10.85
N TYR A 436 3.23 30.60 -11.51
CA TYR A 436 3.85 29.30 -11.24
C TYR A 436 5.25 29.46 -10.68
N LEU A 437 5.61 28.58 -9.76
CA LEU A 437 7.02 28.16 -9.61
C LEU A 437 7.31 27.19 -10.76
N ALA A 438 8.34 27.45 -11.53
CA ALA A 438 8.76 26.58 -12.62
C ALA A 438 10.28 26.30 -12.51
N TRP A 439 10.67 25.09 -12.86
CA TRP A 439 12.06 24.67 -12.82
C TRP A 439 12.40 23.80 -14.02
N LYS A 440 13.71 23.63 -14.23
CA LYS A 440 14.19 22.69 -15.25
C LYS A 440 14.37 21.31 -14.61
N GLU A 441 13.81 20.30 -15.25
CA GLU A 441 14.01 18.91 -14.90
C GLU A 441 15.49 18.53 -14.90
N PRO A 442 15.99 17.80 -13.87
CA PRO A 442 17.36 17.33 -13.86
C PRO A 442 17.58 16.22 -14.88
N LYS A 443 18.68 16.31 -15.65
CA LYS A 443 19.05 15.25 -16.58
C LYS A 443 19.56 14.00 -15.83
N ALA A 444 19.07 12.85 -16.19
CA ALA A 444 19.51 11.54 -15.72
C ALA A 444 20.04 10.68 -16.87
N LYS A 445 20.98 9.77 -16.56
CA LYS A 445 21.50 8.78 -17.53
C LYS A 445 20.86 7.40 -17.32
N LYS A 446 20.46 7.11 -16.08
CA LYS A 446 19.84 5.83 -15.69
C LYS A 446 18.40 6.10 -15.24
N GLU A 447 17.52 5.12 -15.40
CA GLU A 447 16.11 5.24 -15.03
C GLU A 447 15.96 5.51 -13.51
N LEU A 448 16.72 4.80 -12.66
CA LEU A 448 16.71 5.02 -11.21
C LEU A 448 17.19 6.42 -10.77
N ASP A 449 18.05 7.10 -11.57
CA ASP A 449 18.51 8.47 -11.27
C ASP A 449 17.51 9.54 -11.77
N LYS A 450 16.43 9.16 -12.47
CA LYS A 450 15.47 10.07 -13.08
C LYS A 450 14.53 10.65 -12.03
N ALA A 451 14.34 11.96 -12.05
CA ALA A 451 13.29 12.59 -11.28
C ALA A 451 11.93 12.25 -11.89
N THR A 452 11.02 11.72 -11.09
CA THR A 452 9.66 11.39 -11.48
C THR A 452 8.63 12.28 -10.80
N ARG A 453 9.01 12.87 -9.67
CA ARG A 453 8.17 13.79 -8.88
C ARG A 453 9.03 14.88 -8.27
N TYR A 454 8.38 15.90 -7.71
CA TYR A 454 9.05 17.03 -7.05
C TYR A 454 8.30 17.37 -5.77
N ALA A 455 9.04 17.55 -4.67
CA ALA A 455 8.49 18.05 -3.41
C ALA A 455 8.67 19.56 -3.33
N VAL A 456 7.59 20.25 -2.98
CA VAL A 456 7.54 21.70 -2.82
C VAL A 456 7.31 22.04 -1.36
N TYR A 457 8.22 22.79 -0.78
CA TYR A 457 8.16 23.27 0.61
C TYR A 457 7.96 24.77 0.63
N ARG A 458 7.24 25.29 1.65
CA ARG A 458 6.97 26.71 1.84
C ARG A 458 7.33 27.14 3.26
N PHE A 459 8.18 28.15 3.38
CA PHE A 459 8.61 28.77 4.63
C PHE A 459 8.06 30.19 4.75
N ALA A 460 7.58 30.57 5.93
CA ALA A 460 7.00 31.87 6.19
C ALA A 460 8.06 33.01 6.07
N PRO A 461 7.62 34.26 5.88
CA PRO A 461 8.50 35.41 5.91
C PRO A 461 9.34 35.47 7.20
N GLY A 462 10.66 35.60 7.07
CA GLY A 462 11.58 35.61 8.21
C GLY A 462 12.03 34.25 8.71
N GLU A 463 11.41 33.18 8.27
CA GLU A 463 11.77 31.83 8.64
C GLU A 463 12.99 31.33 7.86
N LYS A 464 13.89 30.58 8.53
CA LYS A 464 15.06 29.99 7.87
C LYS A 464 14.66 28.76 7.05
N PRO A 465 14.85 28.75 5.71
CA PRO A 465 14.43 27.64 4.86
C PRO A 465 15.40 26.45 4.97
N THR A 466 15.28 25.68 6.05
CA THR A 466 16.10 24.49 6.34
C THR A 466 15.18 23.26 6.36
N LEU A 467 15.42 22.31 5.43
CA LEU A 467 14.71 21.03 5.43
C LEU A 467 15.29 20.11 6.50
N THR A 468 14.44 19.53 7.32
CA THR A 468 14.80 18.46 8.26
C THR A 468 14.31 17.10 7.72
N PRO A 469 14.95 15.99 8.07
CA PRO A 469 14.58 14.67 7.54
C PRO A 469 13.13 14.28 7.81
N ASP A 470 12.60 14.62 8.99
CA ASP A 470 11.30 14.12 9.48
C ASP A 470 10.20 15.20 9.52
N ASP A 471 10.51 16.43 9.13
CA ASP A 471 9.55 17.54 9.19
C ASP A 471 8.65 17.58 7.95
N ALA A 472 7.36 17.32 8.15
CA ALA A 472 6.31 17.49 7.15
C ALA A 472 5.67 18.89 7.14
N SER A 473 5.96 19.76 8.14
CA SER A 473 5.20 20.99 8.36
C SER A 473 5.29 21.98 7.19
N HIS A 474 6.40 21.98 6.47
CA HIS A 474 6.65 22.85 5.33
C HIS A 474 6.33 22.22 3.97
N LEU A 475 6.07 20.90 3.91
CA LEU A 475 5.72 20.21 2.66
C LEU A 475 4.30 20.60 2.24
N VAL A 476 4.18 21.34 1.14
CA VAL A 476 2.88 21.84 0.66
C VAL A 476 2.36 21.11 -0.57
N ALA A 477 3.23 20.51 -1.37
CA ALA A 477 2.82 19.72 -2.54
C ALA A 477 3.88 18.68 -2.94
N ILE A 478 3.42 17.61 -3.58
CA ILE A 478 4.22 16.69 -4.39
C ILE A 478 3.59 16.72 -5.78
N VAL A 479 4.39 17.08 -6.79
CA VAL A 479 3.91 17.26 -8.16
C VAL A 479 4.72 16.41 -9.14
N SER A 480 4.08 15.93 -10.20
CA SER A 480 4.73 15.16 -11.28
C SER A 480 5.33 16.07 -12.35
N GLU A 481 4.79 17.28 -12.51
CA GLU A 481 5.28 18.24 -13.50
C GLU A 481 6.35 19.18 -12.90
N PRO A 482 7.27 19.72 -13.70
CA PRO A 482 8.32 20.64 -13.22
C PRO A 482 7.79 22.07 -13.01
N ARG A 483 6.59 22.19 -12.42
CA ARG A 483 5.93 23.45 -12.06
C ARG A 483 4.92 23.25 -10.92
N TYR A 484 4.66 24.32 -10.19
CA TYR A 484 3.67 24.36 -9.09
C TYR A 484 2.89 25.69 -9.15
N LEU A 485 1.55 25.63 -9.17
CA LEU A 485 0.68 26.79 -9.18
C LEU A 485 0.67 27.47 -7.80
N LEU A 486 1.06 28.73 -7.76
CA LEU A 486 0.99 29.55 -6.55
C LEU A 486 -0.43 30.05 -6.34
N GLN A 487 -0.99 29.80 -5.17
CA GLN A 487 -2.32 30.27 -4.79
C GLN A 487 -2.24 31.40 -3.77
N GLY A 488 -3.02 32.46 -3.98
CA GLY A 488 -3.09 33.61 -3.08
C GLY A 488 -1.81 34.46 -3.06
N ASN A 489 -1.72 35.36 -2.08
CA ASN A 489 -0.53 36.22 -1.90
C ASN A 489 0.59 35.41 -1.24
N GLN A 490 1.70 35.26 -1.93
CA GLN A 490 2.91 34.55 -1.47
C GLN A 490 4.11 35.49 -1.23
N SER A 491 3.89 36.81 -1.17
CA SER A 491 4.97 37.79 -0.96
C SER A 491 5.72 37.54 0.35
N GLY A 492 7.04 37.52 0.27
CA GLY A 492 7.95 37.28 1.40
C GLY A 492 8.17 35.82 1.78
N TYR A 493 7.37 34.88 1.24
CA TYR A 493 7.60 33.44 1.46
C TYR A 493 8.84 32.95 0.72
N THR A 494 9.50 31.95 1.30
CA THR A 494 10.57 31.20 0.62
C THR A 494 10.07 29.82 0.24
N PHE A 495 10.18 29.49 -1.04
CA PHE A 495 9.89 28.16 -1.53
C PHE A 495 11.17 27.37 -1.75
N VAL A 496 11.12 26.08 -1.41
CA VAL A 496 12.20 25.12 -1.63
C VAL A 496 11.66 23.98 -2.46
N VAL A 497 12.38 23.58 -3.49
CA VAL A 497 11.99 22.48 -4.37
C VAL A 497 13.10 21.44 -4.38
N THR A 498 12.73 20.18 -4.25
CA THR A 498 13.59 19.01 -4.41
C THR A 498 13.03 18.09 -5.49
N ALA A 499 13.90 17.36 -6.17
CA ALA A 499 13.51 16.31 -7.10
C ALA A 499 13.47 14.97 -6.37
N LEU A 500 12.52 14.12 -6.72
CA LEU A 500 12.32 12.79 -6.19
C LEU A 500 12.44 11.76 -7.32
N ASP A 501 13.22 10.71 -7.10
CA ASP A 501 13.22 9.53 -7.98
C ASP A 501 12.05 8.57 -7.67
N ARG A 502 12.02 7.41 -8.32
CA ARG A 502 10.98 6.39 -8.10
C ARG A 502 10.98 5.82 -6.67
N MET A 503 12.15 5.79 -5.99
CA MET A 503 12.25 5.34 -4.60
C MET A 503 12.09 6.48 -3.60
N GLN A 504 11.67 7.66 -4.08
CA GLN A 504 11.47 8.85 -3.25
C GLN A 504 12.74 9.34 -2.55
N ASN A 505 13.94 9.03 -3.09
CA ASN A 505 15.17 9.66 -2.68
C ASN A 505 15.11 11.14 -3.07
N GLU A 506 15.44 12.02 -2.13
CA GLU A 506 15.25 13.46 -2.26
C GLU A 506 16.56 14.15 -2.62
N SER A 507 16.56 14.92 -3.70
CA SER A 507 17.73 15.68 -4.16
C SER A 507 18.13 16.78 -3.21
N LYS A 508 19.34 17.36 -3.41
CA LYS A 508 19.69 18.63 -2.78
C LYS A 508 18.65 19.71 -3.11
N PRO A 509 18.24 20.54 -2.13
CA PRO A 509 17.21 21.56 -2.31
C PRO A 509 17.68 22.74 -3.18
N VAL A 510 16.72 23.36 -3.88
CA VAL A 510 16.88 24.66 -4.56
C VAL A 510 15.80 25.59 -4.03
N LYS A 511 16.13 26.84 -3.73
CA LYS A 511 15.23 27.80 -3.10
C LYS A 511 15.04 29.07 -3.92
N VAL A 512 13.88 29.68 -3.77
CA VAL A 512 13.54 31.02 -4.30
C VAL A 512 12.70 31.76 -3.28
N LYS A 513 12.96 33.05 -3.07
CA LYS A 513 12.15 33.95 -2.25
C LYS A 513 11.24 34.77 -3.17
N LEU A 514 9.95 34.91 -2.79
CA LEU A 514 8.94 35.71 -3.49
C LEU A 514 8.81 37.13 -2.90
#